data_b6c0ad4a18d7222a673af39fd12b8114
#
_entry.id   b6c0ad4a18d7222a673af39fd12b8114
#
_cell.length_a   1.000
_cell.length_b   1.000
_cell.length_c   1.000
_cell.angle_alpha   90.00
_cell.angle_beta   90.00
_cell.angle_gamma   90.00
#
_symmetry.space_group_name_H-M   'P 1'
#
loop_
_entity.id
_entity.type
_entity.pdbx_description
1 polymer ?
#
loop_
_entity_poly.entity_id
_entity_poly.type
_entity_poly.pdbx_seq_one_letter_code
_entity_poly.pdbx_strand_id
1 'polypeptide(L)'
;MLSALKCEGDLDGLANKLSNATAPTPDLIDDVIVNACTSLPVLKKAGKATNIDRLIEVGAWCDTVLALIEIEFPAWRIRRIAYEDSEWFCSLTREPNLPAAIDDTADGHHQVLPLAILGALLEARRRVSDARSPAVPQVRLASGYPVCCDNFA
;
A
#
# COMPACT_ATOMS: atom_id res chain seq x y z
N MET A 1 -19.44 -2.19 6.10
CA MET A 1 -19.66 -1.51 4.82
C MET A 1 -19.25 -0.05 4.85
N LEU A 2 -19.73 0.71 5.80
CA LEU A 2 -19.34 2.11 5.95
C LEU A 2 -17.85 2.28 6.23
N SER A 3 -17.23 1.35 6.91
CA SER A 3 -15.80 1.41 7.21
C SER A 3 -14.92 1.20 5.97
N ALA A 4 -15.36 0.44 4.99
CA ALA A 4 -14.58 0.25 3.77
C ALA A 4 -14.55 1.50 2.89
N LEU A 5 -15.70 2.19 2.77
CA LEU A 5 -15.77 3.45 2.04
C LEU A 5 -14.98 4.56 2.73
N LYS A 6 -14.97 4.54 4.06
CA LYS A 6 -14.21 5.49 4.84
C LYS A 6 -12.70 5.30 4.66
N CYS A 7 -12.26 4.05 4.56
CA CYS A 7 -10.85 3.75 4.34
C CYS A 7 -10.32 4.26 2.99
N GLU A 8 -11.13 4.18 1.93
CA GLU A 8 -10.69 4.67 0.62
C GLU A 8 -10.52 6.19 0.60
N GLY A 9 -11.47 6.91 1.17
CA GLY A 9 -11.37 8.36 1.28
C GLY A 9 -10.19 8.80 2.14
N ASP A 10 -9.93 8.09 3.21
CA ASP A 10 -8.83 8.36 4.12
C ASP A 10 -7.46 8.12 3.45
N LEU A 11 -7.35 7.11 2.58
CA LEU A 11 -6.10 6.80 1.86
C LEU A 11 -5.73 7.90 0.87
N ASP A 12 -6.69 8.48 0.16
CA ASP A 12 -6.44 9.58 -0.78
C ASP A 12 -6.00 10.85 -0.05
N GLY A 13 -6.69 11.19 1.03
CA GLY A 13 -6.30 12.31 1.89
C GLY A 13 -4.90 12.13 2.47
N LEU A 14 -4.60 10.90 2.88
CA LEU A 14 -3.30 10.54 3.43
C LEU A 14 -2.20 10.61 2.36
N ALA A 15 -2.47 10.14 1.14
CA ALA A 15 -1.54 10.23 0.02
C ALA A 15 -1.22 11.69 -0.34
N ASN A 16 -2.22 12.57 -0.34
CA ASN A 16 -2.02 13.98 -0.57
C ASN A 16 -1.18 14.63 0.54
N LYS A 17 -1.45 14.27 1.78
CA LYS A 17 -0.68 14.75 2.95
C LYS A 17 0.77 14.32 2.84
N LEU A 18 1.00 13.07 2.43
CA LEU A 18 2.34 12.52 2.22
C LEU A 18 3.08 13.25 1.11
N SER A 19 2.43 13.50 -0.03
CA SER A 19 3.02 14.19 -1.16
C SER A 19 3.46 15.62 -0.84
N ASN A 20 2.73 16.28 0.05
CA ASN A 20 3.02 17.65 0.47
C ASN A 20 3.99 17.74 1.66
N ALA A 21 4.30 16.62 2.30
CA ALA A 21 5.21 16.60 3.44
C ALA A 21 6.65 16.81 2.98
N THR A 22 7.40 17.59 3.72
CA THR A 22 8.82 17.83 3.44
C THR A 22 9.74 16.92 4.26
N ALA A 23 9.21 16.34 5.32
CA ALA A 23 9.94 15.43 6.19
C ALA A 23 8.98 14.49 6.91
N PRO A 24 9.44 13.31 7.30
CA PRO A 24 8.63 12.43 8.13
C PRO A 24 8.47 13.01 9.52
N THR A 25 7.27 12.91 10.07
CA THR A 25 6.95 13.37 11.41
C THR A 25 6.21 12.28 12.16
N PRO A 26 6.26 12.27 13.50
CA PRO A 26 5.48 11.31 14.28
C PRO A 26 3.98 11.36 13.95
N ASP A 27 3.44 12.57 13.77
CA ASP A 27 2.03 12.77 13.45
C ASP A 27 1.65 12.12 12.12
N LEU A 28 2.51 12.24 11.11
CA LEU A 28 2.29 11.62 9.81
C LEU A 28 2.32 10.09 9.91
N ILE A 29 3.26 9.55 10.66
CA ILE A 29 3.35 8.10 10.90
C ILE A 29 2.11 7.61 11.65
N ASP A 30 1.66 8.34 12.65
CA ASP A 30 0.45 8.00 13.40
C ASP A 30 -0.79 8.01 12.50
N ASP A 31 -0.91 9.00 11.62
CA ASP A 31 -1.99 9.03 10.62
C ASP A 31 -1.97 7.81 9.70
N VAL A 32 -0.78 7.39 9.27
CA VAL A 32 -0.63 6.17 8.46
C VAL A 32 -1.07 4.94 9.25
N ILE A 33 -0.63 4.85 10.49
CA ILE A 33 -0.99 3.71 11.36
C ILE A 33 -2.50 3.64 11.56
N VAL A 34 -3.13 4.76 11.86
CA VAL A 34 -4.58 4.82 12.12
C VAL A 34 -5.40 4.49 10.87
N ASN A 35 -4.99 5.00 9.72
CA ASN A 35 -5.81 4.92 8.51
C ASN A 35 -5.43 3.78 7.56
N ALA A 36 -4.19 3.34 7.57
CA ALA A 36 -3.69 2.35 6.63
C ALA A 36 -3.28 1.02 7.26
N CYS A 37 -3.05 0.98 8.56
CA CYS A 37 -2.60 -0.22 9.25
C CYS A 37 -3.75 -0.89 10.00
N THR A 38 -3.90 -2.19 9.82
CA THR A 38 -4.95 -2.98 10.48
C THR A 38 -4.38 -3.97 11.49
N SER A 39 -3.19 -4.50 11.22
CA SER A 39 -2.55 -5.51 12.07
C SER A 39 -1.80 -4.90 13.25
N LEU A 40 -1.19 -3.74 13.05
CA LEU A 40 -0.39 -3.09 14.10
C LEU A 40 -1.17 -2.78 15.37
N PRO A 41 -2.39 -2.20 15.30
CA PRO A 41 -3.17 -1.96 16.52
C PRO A 41 -3.45 -3.22 17.33
N VAL A 42 -3.70 -4.34 16.65
CA VAL A 42 -3.92 -5.64 17.28
C VAL A 42 -2.65 -6.13 17.97
N LEU A 43 -1.51 -6.01 17.29
CA LEU A 43 -0.21 -6.40 17.83
C LEU A 43 0.22 -5.53 19.01
N LYS A 44 -0.09 -4.24 18.98
CA LYS A 44 0.16 -3.33 20.11
C LYS A 44 -0.61 -3.76 21.34
N LYS A 45 -1.89 -4.11 21.19
CA LYS A 45 -2.70 -4.62 22.29
C LYS A 45 -2.16 -5.91 22.88
N ALA A 46 -1.52 -6.74 22.05
CA ALA A 46 -0.89 -7.98 22.47
C ALA A 46 0.54 -7.79 23.01
N GLY A 47 1.06 -6.55 23.06
CA GLY A 47 2.40 -6.23 23.52
C GLY A 47 3.52 -6.65 22.56
N LYS A 48 3.19 -6.91 21.31
CA LYS A 48 4.15 -7.43 20.31
C LYS A 48 4.73 -6.39 19.37
N ALA A 49 4.32 -5.13 19.49
CA ALA A 49 4.75 -4.07 18.56
C ALA A 49 5.48 -2.92 19.26
N THR A 50 6.12 -3.19 20.38
CA THR A 50 6.84 -2.17 21.15
C THR A 50 8.01 -1.56 20.40
N ASN A 51 8.57 -2.28 19.44
CA ASN A 51 9.71 -1.80 18.65
C ASN A 51 9.35 -0.60 17.78
N ILE A 52 8.14 -0.55 17.25
CA ILE A 52 7.68 0.56 16.40
C ILE A 52 7.70 1.87 17.16
N ASP A 53 7.16 1.89 18.37
CA ASP A 53 7.10 3.10 19.19
C ASP A 53 8.51 3.64 19.49
N ARG A 54 9.44 2.73 19.77
CA ARG A 54 10.84 3.09 20.01
C ARG A 54 11.51 3.67 18.76
N LEU A 55 11.25 3.08 17.59
CA LEU A 55 11.79 3.57 16.33
C LEU A 55 11.28 4.99 16.02
N ILE A 56 10.01 5.25 16.32
CA ILE A 56 9.40 6.57 16.16
C ILE A 56 10.07 7.57 17.13
N GLU A 57 10.24 7.19 18.38
CA GLU A 57 10.87 8.05 19.39
C GLU A 57 12.27 8.50 19.00
N VAL A 58 13.07 7.60 18.46
CA VAL A 58 14.45 7.91 18.07
C VAL A 58 14.56 8.51 16.68
N GLY A 59 13.44 8.68 15.96
CA GLY A 59 13.44 9.24 14.62
C GLY A 59 14.04 8.34 13.54
N ALA A 60 14.04 7.03 13.77
CA ALA A 60 14.52 6.04 12.80
C ALA A 60 13.44 5.78 11.75
N TRP A 61 13.19 6.75 10.90
CA TRP A 61 12.04 6.76 9.99
C TRP A 61 12.05 5.63 8.97
N CYS A 62 13.19 5.37 8.35
CA CYS A 62 13.30 4.26 7.38
C CYS A 62 13.02 2.92 8.06
N ASP A 63 13.61 2.70 9.22
CA ASP A 63 13.39 1.46 9.98
C ASP A 63 11.94 1.33 10.43
N THR A 64 11.33 2.43 10.82
CA THR A 64 9.91 2.49 11.20
C THR A 64 9.03 2.03 10.05
N VAL A 65 9.23 2.61 8.85
CA VAL A 65 8.39 2.29 7.69
C VAL A 65 8.64 0.87 7.20
N LEU A 66 9.87 0.39 7.21
CA LEU A 66 10.20 -0.98 6.85
C LEU A 66 9.56 -1.98 7.81
N ALA A 67 9.59 -1.68 9.11
CA ALA A 67 8.92 -2.50 10.12
C ALA A 67 7.39 -2.52 9.92
N LEU A 68 6.79 -1.40 9.55
CA LEU A 68 5.36 -1.35 9.22
C LEU A 68 5.02 -2.25 8.04
N ILE A 69 5.85 -2.25 7.00
CA ILE A 69 5.64 -3.13 5.84
C ILE A 69 5.71 -4.60 6.26
N GLU A 70 6.68 -4.98 7.05
CA GLU A 70 6.82 -6.35 7.54
C GLU A 70 5.61 -6.80 8.34
N ILE A 71 5.05 -5.94 9.15
CA ILE A 71 3.90 -6.24 10.00
C ILE A 71 2.59 -6.28 9.20
N GLU A 72 2.37 -5.27 8.36
CA GLU A 72 1.10 -5.11 7.65
C GLU A 72 1.03 -5.90 6.35
N PHE A 73 2.16 -6.06 5.69
CA PHE A 73 2.25 -6.67 4.38
C PHE A 73 3.35 -7.74 4.31
N PRO A 74 3.23 -8.83 5.08
CA PRO A 74 4.28 -9.85 5.14
C PRO A 74 4.52 -10.55 3.80
N ALA A 75 3.54 -10.52 2.89
CA ALA A 75 3.68 -11.07 1.54
C ALA A 75 4.40 -10.14 0.57
N TRP A 76 4.54 -8.88 0.93
CA TRP A 76 5.20 -7.88 0.08
C TRP A 76 6.67 -7.75 0.45
N ARG A 77 7.49 -7.51 -0.57
CA ARG A 77 8.93 -7.31 -0.40
C ARG A 77 9.38 -6.12 -1.22
N ILE A 78 10.46 -5.48 -0.79
CA ILE A 78 11.06 -4.41 -1.57
C ILE A 78 11.69 -5.05 -2.81
N ARG A 79 11.27 -4.58 -3.97
CA ARG A 79 11.83 -4.96 -5.25
C ARG A 79 12.98 -4.04 -5.65
N ARG A 80 12.76 -2.75 -5.48
CA ARG A 80 13.75 -1.74 -5.87
C ARG A 80 13.60 -0.49 -5.02
N ILE A 81 14.73 0.09 -4.66
CA ILE A 81 14.85 1.45 -4.16
C ILE A 81 15.89 2.13 -5.04
N ALA A 82 15.57 3.27 -5.60
CA ALA A 82 16.46 4.03 -6.46
C ALA A 82 16.29 5.53 -6.26
N TYR A 83 17.35 6.28 -6.53
CA TYR A 83 17.29 7.73 -6.53
C TYR A 83 17.51 8.18 -7.98
N GLU A 84 16.46 8.73 -8.56
CA GLU A 84 16.45 9.17 -9.96
C GLU A 84 15.69 10.47 -10.08
N ASP A 85 16.14 11.37 -10.92
CA ASP A 85 15.46 12.66 -11.18
C ASP A 85 15.18 13.48 -9.91
N SER A 86 16.11 13.47 -8.97
CA SER A 86 16.00 14.17 -7.67
C SER A 86 14.93 13.63 -6.73
N GLU A 87 14.44 12.45 -6.99
CA GLU A 87 13.44 11.78 -6.15
C GLU A 87 13.85 10.35 -5.84
N TRP A 88 13.40 9.86 -4.69
CA TRP A 88 13.49 8.45 -4.34
C TRP A 88 12.30 7.71 -4.94
N PHE A 89 12.58 6.57 -5.49
CA PHE A 89 11.60 5.61 -5.98
C PHE A 89 11.68 4.36 -5.12
N CYS A 90 10.52 3.87 -4.66
CA CYS A 90 10.44 2.60 -3.94
C CYS A 90 9.36 1.74 -4.59
N SER A 91 9.69 0.50 -4.89
CA SER A 91 8.77 -0.47 -5.48
C SER A 91 8.67 -1.69 -4.58
N LEU A 92 7.45 -2.09 -4.27
CA LEU A 92 7.13 -3.29 -3.51
C LEU A 92 6.50 -4.33 -4.44
N THR A 93 6.79 -5.59 -4.22
CA THR A 93 6.23 -6.70 -4.99
C THR A 93 5.77 -7.84 -4.09
N ARG A 94 4.75 -8.56 -4.53
CA ARG A 94 4.35 -9.85 -3.94
C ARG A 94 5.02 -11.02 -4.66
N GLU A 95 5.47 -10.81 -5.87
CA GLU A 95 6.01 -11.85 -6.73
C GLU A 95 7.39 -11.48 -7.29
N PRO A 96 8.43 -11.52 -6.43
CA PRO A 96 9.76 -11.05 -6.82
C PRO A 96 10.39 -11.82 -7.97
N ASN A 97 9.87 -13.00 -8.27
CA ASN A 97 10.38 -13.84 -9.36
C ASN A 97 9.83 -13.47 -10.74
N LEU A 98 8.78 -12.65 -10.80
CA LEU A 98 8.24 -12.20 -12.07
C LEU A 98 9.10 -11.07 -12.66
N PRO A 99 9.20 -11.00 -14.01
CA PRO A 99 9.80 -9.84 -14.65
C PRO A 99 9.07 -8.55 -14.28
N ALA A 100 9.81 -7.45 -14.16
CA ALA A 100 9.25 -6.17 -13.79
C ALA A 100 8.12 -5.69 -14.71
N ALA A 101 8.17 -6.11 -15.97
CA ALA A 101 7.17 -5.70 -16.96
C ALA A 101 5.79 -6.28 -16.73
N ILE A 102 5.70 -7.42 -16.04
CA ILE A 102 4.43 -8.11 -15.79
C ILE A 102 4.09 -8.22 -14.30
N ASP A 103 4.97 -7.75 -13.45
CA ASP A 103 4.77 -7.75 -12.01
C ASP A 103 3.87 -6.58 -11.60
N ASP A 104 2.88 -6.88 -10.79
CA ASP A 104 1.99 -5.86 -10.25
C ASP A 104 2.61 -5.25 -8.99
N THR A 105 3.39 -4.21 -9.18
CA THR A 105 4.13 -3.55 -8.11
C THR A 105 3.34 -2.41 -7.46
N ALA A 106 3.62 -2.16 -6.19
CA ALA A 106 3.15 -0.98 -5.48
C ALA A 106 4.31 0.02 -5.39
N ASP A 107 4.15 1.16 -6.02
CA ASP A 107 5.23 2.12 -6.22
C ASP A 107 4.99 3.41 -5.45
N GLY A 108 6.07 3.99 -4.92
CA GLY A 108 6.05 5.28 -4.26
C GLY A 108 7.21 6.14 -4.71
N HIS A 109 6.97 7.44 -4.82
CA HIS A 109 7.96 8.44 -5.21
C HIS A 109 7.95 9.59 -4.23
N HIS A 110 9.11 10.05 -3.80
CA HIS A 110 9.24 11.24 -2.96
C HIS A 110 10.69 11.70 -2.90
N GLN A 111 10.89 12.98 -2.64
CA GLN A 111 12.24 13.53 -2.44
C GLN A 111 12.92 12.99 -1.17
N VAL A 112 12.12 12.52 -0.21
CA VAL A 112 12.60 11.96 1.06
C VAL A 112 12.35 10.46 1.09
N LEU A 113 13.39 9.68 1.30
CA LEU A 113 13.30 8.21 1.22
C LEU A 113 12.22 7.57 2.10
N PRO A 114 12.10 7.87 3.40
CA PRO A 114 11.03 7.26 4.20
C PRO A 114 9.64 7.56 3.64
N LEU A 115 9.45 8.74 3.08
CA LEU A 115 8.15 9.13 2.49
C LEU A 115 7.89 8.42 1.17
N ALA A 116 8.92 8.12 0.38
CA ALA A 116 8.78 7.27 -0.81
C ALA A 116 8.35 5.85 -0.43
N ILE A 117 8.95 5.30 0.61
CA ILE A 117 8.58 3.97 1.11
C ILE A 117 7.15 3.97 1.66
N LEU A 118 6.75 5.02 2.39
CA LEU A 118 5.36 5.17 2.85
C LEU A 118 4.38 5.24 1.68
N GLY A 119 4.74 5.95 0.61
CA GLY A 119 3.92 6.01 -0.60
C GLY A 119 3.69 4.63 -1.20
N ALA A 120 4.73 3.81 -1.26
CA ALA A 120 4.63 2.43 -1.72
C ALA A 120 3.75 1.58 -0.78
N LEU A 121 3.85 1.80 0.53
CA LEU A 121 3.02 1.13 1.53
C LEU A 121 1.53 1.48 1.32
N LEU A 122 1.20 2.74 1.10
CA LEU A 122 -0.18 3.16 0.84
C LEU A 122 -0.72 2.54 -0.44
N GLU A 123 0.11 2.48 -1.48
CA GLU A 123 -0.28 1.83 -2.73
C GLU A 123 -0.51 0.33 -2.54
N ALA A 124 0.33 -0.34 -1.76
CA ALA A 124 0.13 -1.74 -1.40
C ALA A 124 -1.19 -1.94 -0.65
N ARG A 125 -1.54 -1.02 0.24
CA ARG A 125 -2.82 -1.07 0.96
C ARG A 125 -4.01 -0.94 0.00
N ARG A 126 -3.94 -0.05 -0.96
CA ARG A 126 -4.97 0.09 -1.99
C ARG A 126 -5.16 -1.21 -2.77
N ARG A 127 -4.08 -1.81 -3.22
CA ARG A 127 -4.13 -3.07 -3.98
C ARG A 127 -4.72 -4.22 -3.18
N VAL A 128 -4.41 -4.31 -1.90
CA VAL A 128 -5.01 -5.31 -1.02
C VAL A 128 -6.51 -5.05 -0.84
N SER A 129 -6.92 -3.79 -0.73
CA SER A 129 -8.32 -3.42 -0.60
C SER A 129 -9.10 -3.73 -1.87
N ASP A 130 -8.53 -3.40 -3.03
CA ASP A 130 -9.15 -3.69 -4.33
C ASP A 130 -9.30 -5.19 -4.56
N ALA A 131 -8.31 -5.96 -4.19
CA ALA A 131 -8.37 -7.41 -4.31
C ALA A 131 -9.43 -8.06 -3.41
N ARG A 132 -9.80 -7.39 -2.32
CA ARG A 132 -10.88 -7.84 -1.43
C ARG A 132 -12.27 -7.43 -1.90
N SER A 133 -12.36 -6.44 -2.76
CA SER A 133 -13.62 -6.07 -3.38
C SER A 133 -14.05 -7.19 -4.30
N PRO A 134 -15.24 -7.75 -4.11
CA PRO A 134 -15.73 -8.76 -5.03
C PRO A 134 -15.89 -8.11 -6.39
N ALA A 135 -15.14 -8.61 -7.34
CA ALA A 135 -15.32 -8.21 -8.72
C ALA A 135 -16.75 -8.48 -9.08
N VAL A 136 -17.47 -7.44 -9.35
CA VAL A 136 -18.82 -7.60 -9.83
C VAL A 136 -18.74 -8.30 -11.16
N PRO A 137 -19.32 -9.42 -11.30
CA PRO A 137 -19.24 -10.17 -12.54
C PRO A 137 -19.93 -9.40 -13.62
N GLN A 138 -19.15 -8.86 -14.41
CA GLN A 138 -19.62 -8.14 -15.55
C GLN A 138 -20.11 -9.01 -16.61
N VAL A 139 -19.96 -10.13 -16.34
CA VAL A 139 -20.12 -11.11 -17.24
C VAL A 139 -21.39 -11.20 -17.92
N ARG A 140 -22.34 -10.69 -17.32
CA ARG A 140 -23.58 -10.69 -17.99
C ARG A 140 -23.46 -10.11 -19.35
N LEU A 141 -22.43 -9.44 -19.60
CA LEU A 141 -22.18 -8.97 -20.92
C LEU A 141 -22.15 -10.09 -21.88
N ALA A 142 -21.50 -11.07 -21.49
CA ALA A 142 -21.36 -12.19 -22.33
C ALA A 142 -22.68 -12.77 -22.68
N SER A 143 -23.65 -12.56 -21.89
CA SER A 143 -24.98 -13.09 -22.19
C SER A 143 -25.56 -12.50 -23.43
N GLY A 144 -25.07 -11.38 -23.87
CA GLY A 144 -25.53 -10.80 -25.10
C GLY A 144 -24.95 -11.47 -26.33
N TYR A 145 -23.95 -12.30 -26.16
CA TYR A 145 -23.21 -12.81 -27.27
C TYR A 145 -23.55 -14.22 -27.69
N PRO A 146 -24.40 -14.89 -27.03
CA PRO A 146 -24.79 -16.18 -27.53
C PRO A 146 -25.26 -16.11 -28.96
N VAL A 147 -25.70 -14.96 -29.31
CA VAL A 147 -26.10 -14.71 -30.66
C VAL A 147 -25.03 -15.06 -31.67
N CYS A 148 -23.80 -14.82 -31.33
CA CYS A 148 -22.71 -15.11 -32.24
C CYS A 148 -22.56 -16.59 -32.51
N CYS A 149 -22.90 -17.38 -31.54
CA CYS A 149 -22.79 -18.81 -31.71
C CYS A 149 -23.91 -19.37 -32.57
N ASP A 150 -25.01 -18.71 -32.52
CA ASP A 150 -26.17 -19.19 -33.27
C ASP A 150 -25.98 -19.01 -34.74
N ASN A 151 -25.06 -18.16 -35.13
CA ASN A 151 -24.82 -17.94 -36.54
C ASN A 151 -24.19 -19.11 -37.25
N PHE A 152 -23.74 -20.07 -36.53
CA PHE A 152 -23.14 -21.23 -37.11
C PHE A 152 -24.17 -22.31 -37.46
N ALA A 153 -25.31 -22.10 -37.02
CA ALA A 153 -26.37 -23.08 -37.29
C ALA A 153 -26.80 -23.12 -38.74
#